data_31f32a125beee58f39d16443d350d651
#
_entry.id   31f32a125beee58f39d16443d350d651
#
_cell.length_a   1.000
_cell.length_b   1.000
_cell.length_c   1.000
_cell.angle_alpha   90.00
_cell.angle_beta   90.00
_cell.angle_gamma   90.00
#
_symmetry.space_group_name_H-M   'P 1'
#
loop_
_entity.id
_entity.type
_entity.pdbx_description
1 polymer ?
#
loop_
_entity_poly.entity_id
_entity_poly.type
_entity_poly.pdbx_seq_one_letter_code
_entity_poly.pdbx_strand_id
1 'polypeptide(L)'
;MEEQNFLMLFEIIAFATAVFLGIHYLSSSQKNNFFLGWFLLLGFLPDLIIYVLYFFNKHEFEIEFPNTAFLYIPFLFFYAQNITAQFSKKSWRLLFPAFFTTVFHCIFQFTEWELFVIIESILSYLFSIYICFIILKTIHTHQKNIAQYFSSLEDKTLNWLRILSIILIAFNLFWLVEDLIFIFTPWEFYLPQISAFATIITIYWIGFSSLKQPTIFQEEQIETEIIEEKELTKIEIEIFQIVEESMKVDVLYKNENLNLSDLALHLNKNEKTLSRIINIATKDNFYHYINSYRIRFFKQLLEEKQKNHLTLFGLAQECGFKTKSTFYTAFKKAEDCTPNEWLQKNKSE
;
A
#
# COMPACT_ATOMS: atom_id res chain seq x y z
N MET A 1 -27.89 -10.56 -26.77
CA MET A 1 -27.28 -11.91 -26.76
C MET A 1 -25.80 -11.90 -27.15
N GLU A 2 -25.41 -11.38 -28.33
CA GLU A 2 -23.97 -11.34 -28.71
C GLU A 2 -23.14 -10.40 -27.83
N GLU A 3 -23.60 -9.20 -27.49
CA GLU A 3 -22.92 -8.27 -26.60
C GLU A 3 -22.76 -8.82 -25.19
N GLN A 4 -23.76 -9.49 -24.66
CA GLN A 4 -23.70 -10.12 -23.33
C GLN A 4 -22.67 -11.26 -23.29
N ASN A 5 -22.63 -12.10 -24.33
CA ASN A 5 -21.64 -13.17 -24.45
C ASN A 5 -20.21 -12.62 -24.59
N PHE A 6 -20.04 -11.46 -25.26
CA PHE A 6 -18.74 -10.82 -25.42
C PHE A 6 -18.19 -10.29 -24.07
N LEU A 7 -19.04 -9.60 -23.29
CA LEU A 7 -18.66 -9.11 -21.96
C LEU A 7 -18.32 -10.25 -21.01
N MET A 8 -19.11 -11.31 -21.01
CA MET A 8 -18.88 -12.50 -20.19
C MET A 8 -17.52 -13.15 -20.50
N LEU A 9 -17.10 -13.18 -21.76
CA LEU A 9 -15.76 -13.67 -22.11
C LEU A 9 -14.64 -12.82 -21.48
N PHE A 10 -14.80 -11.49 -21.43
CA PHE A 10 -13.83 -10.61 -20.75
C PHE A 10 -13.76 -10.89 -19.26
N GLU A 11 -14.89 -11.10 -18.60
CA GLU A 11 -14.95 -11.42 -17.17
C GLU A 11 -14.30 -12.79 -16.89
N ILE A 12 -14.60 -13.80 -17.70
CA ILE A 12 -13.94 -15.12 -17.60
C ILE A 12 -12.42 -14.99 -17.73
N ILE A 13 -11.91 -14.20 -18.71
CA ILE A 13 -10.48 -13.96 -18.88
C ILE A 13 -9.89 -13.25 -17.68
N ALA A 14 -10.59 -12.25 -17.13
CA ALA A 14 -10.16 -11.52 -15.95
C ALA A 14 -10.05 -12.44 -14.72
N PHE A 15 -11.08 -13.20 -14.44
CA PHE A 15 -11.12 -14.12 -13.30
C PHE A 15 -10.11 -15.25 -13.47
N ALA A 16 -9.96 -15.82 -14.68
CA ALA A 16 -8.93 -16.81 -14.97
C ALA A 16 -7.53 -16.24 -14.74
N THR A 17 -7.28 -14.98 -15.13
CA THR A 17 -6.01 -14.30 -14.88
C THR A 17 -5.77 -14.12 -13.38
N ALA A 18 -6.79 -13.71 -12.61
CA ALA A 18 -6.69 -13.57 -11.15
C ALA A 18 -6.38 -14.90 -10.46
N VAL A 19 -7.07 -15.98 -10.86
CA VAL A 19 -6.84 -17.33 -10.36
C VAL A 19 -5.42 -17.82 -10.71
N PHE A 20 -4.96 -17.60 -11.93
CA PHE A 20 -3.60 -17.93 -12.35
C PHE A 20 -2.54 -17.19 -11.52
N LEU A 21 -2.72 -15.88 -11.32
CA LEU A 21 -1.84 -15.08 -10.47
C LEU A 21 -1.88 -15.58 -9.01
N GLY A 22 -3.05 -15.93 -8.50
CA GLY A 22 -3.23 -16.50 -7.17
C GLY A 22 -2.42 -17.80 -6.98
N ILE A 23 -2.54 -18.73 -7.93
CA ILE A 23 -1.77 -19.99 -7.94
C ILE A 23 -0.26 -19.71 -8.03
N HIS A 24 0.14 -18.77 -8.92
CA HIS A 24 1.54 -18.37 -9.06
C HIS A 24 2.12 -17.86 -7.74
N TYR A 25 1.40 -16.99 -7.01
CA TYR A 25 1.86 -16.46 -5.72
C TYR A 25 1.95 -17.53 -4.63
N LEU A 26 1.03 -18.50 -4.62
CA LEU A 26 1.11 -19.62 -3.67
C LEU A 26 2.25 -20.58 -3.98
N SER A 27 2.61 -20.74 -5.26
CA SER A 27 3.70 -21.59 -5.72
C SER A 27 5.07 -20.93 -5.64
N SER A 28 5.11 -19.61 -5.51
CA SER A 28 6.34 -18.82 -5.46
C SER A 28 7.09 -19.04 -4.14
N SER A 29 8.42 -19.08 -4.21
CA SER A 29 9.30 -19.08 -3.03
C SER A 29 9.20 -17.79 -2.20
N GLN A 30 8.62 -16.72 -2.76
CA GLN A 30 8.40 -15.46 -2.07
C GLN A 30 7.20 -15.57 -1.11
N LYS A 31 7.48 -15.94 0.15
CA LYS A 31 6.44 -16.06 1.21
C LYS A 31 5.61 -14.82 1.43
N ASN A 32 6.08 -13.66 1.00
CA ASN A 32 5.39 -12.38 1.18
C ASN A 32 4.06 -12.33 0.43
N ASN A 33 3.95 -12.96 -0.74
CA ASN A 33 2.75 -12.92 -1.57
C ASN A 33 1.72 -14.02 -1.25
N PHE A 34 2.00 -14.89 -0.26
CA PHE A 34 1.12 -15.98 0.13
C PHE A 34 -0.33 -15.53 0.40
N PHE A 35 -0.50 -14.51 1.22
CA PHE A 35 -1.85 -13.99 1.54
C PHE A 35 -2.52 -13.30 0.35
N LEU A 36 -1.75 -12.65 -0.52
CA LEU A 36 -2.26 -12.07 -1.76
C LEU A 36 -2.73 -13.16 -2.74
N GLY A 37 -2.05 -14.30 -2.77
CA GLY A 37 -2.47 -15.47 -3.52
C GLY A 37 -3.83 -15.99 -3.07
N TRP A 38 -4.04 -16.13 -1.77
CA TRP A 38 -5.34 -16.53 -1.22
C TRP A 38 -6.43 -15.48 -1.46
N PHE A 39 -6.11 -14.19 -1.34
CA PHE A 39 -7.05 -13.10 -1.69
C PHE A 39 -7.59 -13.25 -3.12
N LEU A 40 -6.71 -13.47 -4.09
CA LEU A 40 -7.10 -13.63 -5.49
C LEU A 40 -7.87 -14.93 -5.74
N LEU A 41 -7.44 -16.06 -5.17
CA LEU A 41 -8.13 -17.34 -5.36
C LEU A 41 -9.53 -17.33 -4.76
N LEU A 42 -9.66 -16.93 -3.51
CA LEU A 42 -10.95 -16.96 -2.80
C LEU A 42 -11.91 -15.91 -3.35
N GLY A 43 -11.40 -14.79 -3.88
CA GLY A 43 -12.21 -13.73 -4.45
C GLY A 43 -12.71 -14.01 -5.86
N PHE A 44 -11.96 -14.74 -6.67
CA PHE A 44 -12.26 -14.84 -8.11
C PHE A 44 -12.50 -16.28 -8.63
N LEU A 45 -12.11 -17.31 -7.91
CA LEU A 45 -12.36 -18.68 -8.34
C LEU A 45 -13.85 -19.08 -8.32
N PRO A 46 -14.65 -18.70 -7.30
CA PRO A 46 -16.10 -18.97 -7.33
C PRO A 46 -16.76 -18.32 -8.53
N ASP A 47 -16.48 -17.04 -8.78
CA ASP A 47 -17.05 -16.30 -9.91
C ASP A 47 -16.62 -16.91 -11.24
N LEU A 48 -15.35 -17.30 -11.39
CA LEU A 48 -14.87 -17.99 -12.58
C LEU A 48 -15.67 -19.27 -12.85
N ILE A 49 -15.93 -20.09 -11.82
CA ILE A 49 -16.70 -21.32 -11.94
C ILE A 49 -18.13 -21.03 -12.42
N ILE A 50 -18.79 -20.05 -11.77
CA ILE A 50 -20.16 -19.65 -12.15
C ILE A 50 -20.23 -19.20 -13.61
N TYR A 51 -19.36 -18.27 -14.00
CA TYR A 51 -19.36 -17.71 -15.35
C TYR A 51 -19.05 -18.76 -16.42
N VAL A 52 -18.14 -19.70 -16.15
CA VAL A 52 -17.82 -20.81 -17.06
C VAL A 52 -19.02 -21.75 -17.18
N LEU A 53 -19.66 -22.14 -16.05
CA LEU A 53 -20.84 -23.00 -16.08
C LEU A 53 -22.00 -22.35 -16.83
N TYR A 54 -22.26 -21.07 -16.55
CA TYR A 54 -23.30 -20.30 -17.24
C TYR A 54 -23.04 -20.19 -18.73
N PHE A 55 -21.78 -19.97 -19.16
CA PHE A 55 -21.40 -19.89 -20.58
C PHE A 55 -21.67 -21.19 -21.34
N PHE A 56 -21.38 -22.34 -20.73
CA PHE A 56 -21.56 -23.65 -21.39
C PHE A 56 -22.98 -24.20 -21.30
N ASN A 57 -23.71 -23.99 -20.18
CA ASN A 57 -25.03 -24.62 -19.94
C ASN A 57 -26.22 -23.71 -20.25
N LYS A 58 -26.03 -22.56 -20.88
CA LYS A 58 -27.09 -21.68 -21.38
C LYS A 58 -28.28 -21.49 -20.41
N HIS A 59 -28.04 -21.00 -19.21
CA HIS A 59 -29.06 -20.55 -18.26
C HIS A 59 -29.73 -21.59 -17.36
N GLU A 60 -29.33 -22.84 -17.32
CA GLU A 60 -29.95 -23.85 -16.45
C GLU A 60 -29.37 -23.92 -15.02
N PHE A 61 -28.34 -23.12 -14.69
CA PHE A 61 -27.69 -23.13 -13.37
C PHE A 61 -28.06 -21.89 -12.56
N GLU A 62 -29.03 -22.01 -11.68
CA GLU A 62 -29.35 -21.07 -10.59
C GLU A 62 -28.59 -21.48 -9.31
N ILE A 63 -27.24 -21.51 -9.34
CA ILE A 63 -26.46 -21.71 -8.12
C ILE A 63 -26.05 -20.32 -7.59
N GLU A 64 -26.66 -19.92 -6.51
CA GLU A 64 -26.22 -18.79 -5.74
C GLU A 64 -25.10 -19.23 -4.79
N PHE A 65 -23.92 -18.59 -4.90
CA PHE A 65 -22.85 -18.80 -3.95
C PHE A 65 -22.95 -17.78 -2.81
N PRO A 66 -22.55 -18.16 -1.57
CA PRO A 66 -22.49 -17.21 -0.47
C PRO A 66 -21.57 -16.06 -0.81
N ASN A 67 -21.85 -14.88 -0.27
CA ASN A 67 -20.99 -13.73 -0.48
C ASN A 67 -19.58 -14.00 0.07
N THR A 68 -18.62 -14.16 -0.84
CA THR A 68 -17.25 -14.53 -0.50
C THR A 68 -16.42 -13.38 0.09
N ALA A 69 -16.94 -12.14 0.10
CA ALA A 69 -16.23 -10.97 0.59
C ALA A 69 -15.76 -11.13 2.05
N PHE A 70 -16.57 -11.74 2.90
CA PHE A 70 -16.18 -12.05 4.29
C PHE A 70 -14.98 -12.98 4.38
N LEU A 71 -14.74 -13.79 3.35
CA LEU A 71 -13.66 -14.76 3.30
C LEU A 71 -12.39 -14.16 2.71
N TYR A 72 -12.45 -13.52 1.54
CA TYR A 72 -11.24 -13.10 0.82
C TYR A 72 -10.67 -11.75 1.29
N ILE A 73 -11.50 -10.77 1.67
CA ILE A 73 -11.03 -9.43 2.07
C ILE A 73 -10.07 -9.48 3.28
N PRO A 74 -10.26 -10.31 4.32
CA PRO A 74 -9.29 -10.46 5.39
C PRO A 74 -7.89 -10.86 4.92
N PHE A 75 -7.76 -11.64 3.84
CA PHE A 75 -6.45 -12.04 3.32
C PHE A 75 -5.67 -10.86 2.72
N LEU A 76 -6.35 -9.85 2.17
CA LEU A 76 -5.70 -8.61 1.76
C LEU A 76 -5.12 -7.84 2.98
N PHE A 77 -5.83 -7.85 4.09
CA PHE A 77 -5.32 -7.29 5.34
C PHE A 77 -4.15 -8.11 5.91
N PHE A 78 -4.22 -9.44 5.85
CA PHE A 78 -3.11 -10.30 6.27
C PHE A 78 -1.86 -10.06 5.40
N TYR A 79 -2.05 -9.83 4.09
CA TYR A 79 -0.97 -9.42 3.21
C TYR A 79 -0.35 -8.08 3.68
N ALA A 80 -1.18 -7.07 3.97
CA ALA A 80 -0.70 -5.79 4.46
C ALA A 80 0.10 -5.93 5.77
N GLN A 81 -0.41 -6.71 6.73
CA GLN A 81 0.28 -6.99 7.99
C GLN A 81 1.58 -7.78 7.80
N ASN A 82 1.59 -8.74 6.88
CA ASN A 82 2.78 -9.56 6.64
C ASN A 82 3.91 -8.72 6.05
N ILE A 83 3.61 -7.89 5.04
CA ILE A 83 4.63 -7.07 4.37
C ILE A 83 5.14 -5.91 5.25
N THR A 84 4.34 -5.49 6.24
CA THR A 84 4.71 -4.46 7.23
C THR A 84 5.31 -5.04 8.51
N ALA A 85 5.54 -6.36 8.57
CA ALA A 85 5.99 -7.11 9.75
C ALA A 85 5.11 -6.91 11.02
N GLN A 86 3.81 -6.61 10.83
CA GLN A 86 2.84 -6.39 11.90
C GLN A 86 1.84 -7.55 12.06
N PHE A 87 2.13 -8.71 11.47
CA PHE A 87 1.21 -9.83 11.48
C PHE A 87 0.95 -10.36 12.89
N SER A 88 -0.34 -10.44 13.25
CA SER A 88 -0.79 -10.97 14.54
C SER A 88 -1.69 -12.18 14.34
N LYS A 89 -1.46 -13.25 15.11
CA LYS A 89 -2.35 -14.42 15.13
C LYS A 89 -3.80 -14.07 15.51
N LYS A 90 -4.02 -12.96 16.24
CA LYS A 90 -5.38 -12.48 16.56
C LYS A 90 -6.17 -12.03 15.33
N SER A 91 -5.49 -11.67 14.25
CA SER A 91 -6.12 -11.22 13.00
C SER A 91 -6.97 -12.32 12.33
N TRP A 92 -6.67 -13.59 12.58
CA TRP A 92 -7.50 -14.71 12.09
C TRP A 92 -8.96 -14.65 12.55
N ARG A 93 -9.26 -13.91 13.61
CA ARG A 93 -10.65 -13.67 14.07
C ARG A 93 -11.51 -12.95 13.04
N LEU A 94 -10.90 -12.25 12.09
CA LEU A 94 -11.61 -11.59 11.00
C LEU A 94 -12.25 -12.57 10.01
N LEU A 95 -11.92 -13.86 10.06
CA LEU A 95 -12.59 -14.91 9.28
C LEU A 95 -13.87 -15.46 9.95
N PHE A 96 -14.15 -15.12 11.21
CA PHE A 96 -15.38 -15.59 11.87
C PHE A 96 -16.67 -15.20 11.11
N PRO A 97 -16.82 -13.98 10.58
CA PRO A 97 -18.01 -13.63 9.81
C PRO A 97 -18.23 -14.56 8.61
N ALA A 98 -17.16 -14.93 7.88
CA ALA A 98 -17.25 -15.85 6.75
C ALA A 98 -17.83 -17.22 7.14
N PHE A 99 -17.41 -17.75 8.29
CA PHE A 99 -17.93 -19.02 8.77
C PHE A 99 -19.45 -18.95 9.02
N PHE A 100 -19.92 -17.91 9.70
CA PHE A 100 -21.33 -17.72 10.00
C PHE A 100 -22.15 -17.50 8.73
N THR A 101 -21.72 -16.62 7.83
CA THR A 101 -22.44 -16.33 6.59
C THR A 101 -22.53 -17.58 5.70
N THR A 102 -21.47 -18.35 5.56
CA THR A 102 -21.48 -19.60 4.79
C THR A 102 -22.44 -20.63 5.39
N VAL A 103 -22.42 -20.82 6.73
CA VAL A 103 -23.33 -21.75 7.41
C VAL A 103 -24.80 -21.31 7.22
N PHE A 104 -25.09 -20.01 7.41
CA PHE A 104 -26.42 -19.48 7.20
C PHE A 104 -26.87 -19.63 5.76
N HIS A 105 -26.01 -19.31 4.78
CA HIS A 105 -26.32 -19.48 3.38
C HIS A 105 -26.66 -20.94 3.04
N CYS A 106 -25.89 -21.91 3.51
CA CYS A 106 -26.18 -23.35 3.31
C CYS A 106 -27.51 -23.79 3.93
N ILE A 107 -27.93 -23.18 5.04
CA ILE A 107 -29.20 -23.51 5.69
C ILE A 107 -30.41 -22.90 4.93
N PHE A 108 -30.26 -21.66 4.47
CA PHE A 108 -31.36 -20.85 3.96
C PHE A 108 -31.43 -20.75 2.43
N GLN A 109 -30.45 -21.29 1.68
CA GLN A 109 -30.42 -21.26 0.22
C GLN A 109 -31.65 -21.91 -0.44
N PHE A 110 -32.41 -22.74 0.29
CA PHE A 110 -33.63 -23.39 -0.18
C PHE A 110 -34.92 -22.68 0.28
N THR A 111 -34.80 -21.54 0.97
CA THR A 111 -35.90 -20.73 1.43
C THR A 111 -35.90 -19.41 0.65
N GLU A 112 -37.07 -18.95 0.18
CA GLU A 112 -37.23 -17.68 -0.56
C GLU A 112 -37.02 -16.44 0.35
N TRP A 113 -35.82 -16.32 0.96
CA TRP A 113 -35.50 -15.26 1.89
C TRP A 113 -34.67 -14.14 1.20
N GLU A 114 -35.30 -13.48 0.22
CA GLU A 114 -34.69 -12.32 -0.47
C GLU A 114 -34.12 -11.29 0.51
N LEU A 115 -34.84 -11.02 1.60
CA LEU A 115 -34.37 -10.07 2.63
C LEU A 115 -33.05 -10.48 3.29
N PHE A 116 -32.82 -11.80 3.46
CA PHE A 116 -31.56 -12.30 4.02
C PHE A 116 -30.37 -12.03 3.08
N VAL A 117 -30.54 -12.27 1.77
CA VAL A 117 -29.49 -12.03 0.76
C VAL A 117 -29.11 -10.55 0.72
N ILE A 118 -30.11 -9.66 0.75
CA ILE A 118 -29.90 -8.22 0.78
C ILE A 118 -29.12 -7.80 2.04
N ILE A 119 -29.53 -8.29 3.22
CA ILE A 119 -28.84 -7.97 4.48
C ILE A 119 -27.39 -8.49 4.45
N GLU A 120 -27.17 -9.71 3.95
CA GLU A 120 -25.84 -10.29 3.81
C GLU A 120 -24.94 -9.43 2.91
N SER A 121 -25.46 -8.99 1.75
CA SER A 121 -24.74 -8.11 0.83
C SER A 121 -24.36 -6.78 1.49
N ILE A 122 -25.30 -6.10 2.12
CA ILE A 122 -25.03 -4.84 2.83
C ILE A 122 -23.97 -5.02 3.93
N LEU A 123 -24.08 -6.08 4.74
CA LEU A 123 -23.09 -6.37 5.79
C LEU A 123 -21.70 -6.67 5.19
N SER A 124 -21.64 -7.35 4.03
CA SER A 124 -20.38 -7.64 3.36
C SER A 124 -19.67 -6.38 2.84
N TYR A 125 -20.43 -5.44 2.27
CA TYR A 125 -19.88 -4.14 1.83
C TYR A 125 -19.34 -3.34 3.01
N LEU A 126 -20.11 -3.23 4.10
CA LEU A 126 -19.67 -2.52 5.30
C LEU A 126 -18.43 -3.17 5.93
N PHE A 127 -18.40 -4.50 5.97
CA PHE A 127 -17.23 -5.25 6.45
C PHE A 127 -16.01 -5.01 5.56
N SER A 128 -16.16 -5.07 4.23
CA SER A 128 -15.07 -4.81 3.28
C SER A 128 -14.52 -3.39 3.42
N ILE A 129 -15.40 -2.39 3.54
CA ILE A 129 -15.03 -1.00 3.78
C ILE A 129 -14.25 -0.88 5.11
N TYR A 130 -14.73 -1.50 6.18
CA TYR A 130 -14.06 -1.50 7.49
C TYR A 130 -12.64 -2.09 7.39
N ILE A 131 -12.47 -3.23 6.73
CA ILE A 131 -11.15 -3.86 6.54
C ILE A 131 -10.23 -2.95 5.72
N CYS A 132 -10.73 -2.33 4.64
CA CYS A 132 -9.94 -1.37 3.85
C CYS A 132 -9.47 -0.18 4.69
N PHE A 133 -10.30 0.35 5.60
CA PHE A 133 -9.87 1.39 6.54
C PHE A 133 -8.75 0.92 7.48
N ILE A 134 -8.82 -0.31 7.97
CA ILE A 134 -7.74 -0.88 8.80
C ILE A 134 -6.46 -1.03 7.98
N ILE A 135 -6.54 -1.46 6.72
CA ILE A 135 -5.39 -1.53 5.80
C ILE A 135 -4.77 -0.14 5.62
N LEU A 136 -5.57 0.89 5.35
CA LEU A 136 -5.08 2.26 5.21
C LEU A 136 -4.38 2.76 6.47
N LYS A 137 -4.91 2.45 7.65
CA LYS A 137 -4.27 2.77 8.94
C LYS A 137 -2.94 2.03 9.10
N THR A 138 -2.89 0.75 8.75
CA THR A 138 -1.66 -0.07 8.80
C THR A 138 -0.59 0.52 7.88
N ILE A 139 -0.95 0.88 6.65
CA ILE A 139 -0.04 1.52 5.69
C ILE A 139 0.46 2.87 6.22
N HIS A 140 -0.42 3.69 6.80
CA HIS A 140 -0.03 4.98 7.36
C HIS A 140 0.98 4.82 8.50
N THR A 141 0.75 3.87 9.41
CA THR A 141 1.70 3.56 10.49
C THR A 141 3.03 3.06 9.92
N HIS A 142 2.98 2.17 8.92
CA HIS A 142 4.17 1.68 8.24
C HIS A 142 4.99 2.81 7.61
N GLN A 143 4.34 3.76 6.92
CA GLN A 143 5.02 4.91 6.30
C GLN A 143 5.74 5.78 7.32
N LYS A 144 5.18 5.96 8.52
CA LYS A 144 5.88 6.65 9.62
C LYS A 144 7.09 5.87 10.13
N ASN A 145 6.94 4.55 10.24
CA ASN A 145 8.02 3.71 10.74
C ASN A 145 9.20 3.64 9.77
N ILE A 146 8.96 3.42 8.46
CA ILE A 146 10.05 3.35 7.48
C ILE A 146 10.82 4.67 7.36
N ALA A 147 10.18 5.82 7.62
CA ALA A 147 10.84 7.12 7.62
C ALA A 147 11.88 7.28 8.75
N GLN A 148 11.86 6.41 9.77
CA GLN A 148 12.87 6.38 10.82
C GLN A 148 14.16 5.65 10.41
N TYR A 149 14.09 4.84 9.34
CA TYR A 149 15.19 3.94 8.95
C TYR A 149 15.75 4.20 7.55
N PHE A 150 14.97 4.81 6.65
CA PHE A 150 15.35 5.00 5.25
C PHE A 150 15.38 6.46 4.85
N SER A 151 16.41 6.87 4.10
CA SER A 151 16.50 8.21 3.50
C SER A 151 15.74 8.34 2.17
N SER A 152 15.30 7.22 1.57
CA SER A 152 14.43 7.13 0.40
C SER A 152 13.29 6.17 0.69
N LEU A 153 12.04 6.62 0.51
CA LEU A 153 10.83 5.87 0.84
C LEU A 153 10.17 5.23 -0.38
N GLU A 154 10.70 5.48 -1.58
CA GLU A 154 10.16 4.96 -2.82
C GLU A 154 10.20 3.44 -2.83
N ASP A 155 9.21 2.87 -3.48
CA ASP A 155 8.98 1.42 -3.55
C ASP A 155 8.72 0.75 -2.18
N LYS A 156 8.81 1.50 -1.06
CA LYS A 156 8.61 0.99 0.31
C LYS A 156 7.28 1.43 0.94
N THR A 157 6.61 2.43 0.37
CA THR A 157 5.44 3.09 0.96
C THR A 157 4.12 2.34 0.79
N LEU A 158 4.09 1.23 0.06
CA LEU A 158 2.87 0.46 -0.27
C LEU A 158 1.77 1.32 -0.92
N ASN A 159 2.14 2.33 -1.71
CA ASN A 159 1.18 3.23 -2.35
C ASN A 159 0.18 2.49 -3.25
N TRP A 160 0.61 1.43 -3.94
CA TRP A 160 -0.28 0.62 -4.77
C TRP A 160 -1.39 -0.05 -3.94
N LEU A 161 -1.07 -0.57 -2.75
CA LEU A 161 -2.04 -1.19 -1.85
C LEU A 161 -2.99 -0.14 -1.23
N ARG A 162 -2.48 1.07 -0.97
CA ARG A 162 -3.30 2.21 -0.55
C ARG A 162 -4.32 2.58 -1.62
N ILE A 163 -3.89 2.69 -2.88
CA ILE A 163 -4.77 3.01 -4.01
C ILE A 163 -5.79 1.87 -4.22
N LEU A 164 -5.36 0.61 -4.17
CA LEU A 164 -6.25 -0.54 -4.24
C LEU A 164 -7.33 -0.49 -3.15
N SER A 165 -6.96 -0.19 -1.91
CA SER A 165 -7.93 -0.08 -0.80
C SER A 165 -8.96 1.04 -1.04
N ILE A 166 -8.54 2.17 -1.62
CA ILE A 166 -9.46 3.27 -1.99
C ILE A 166 -10.40 2.84 -3.11
N ILE A 167 -9.89 2.15 -4.13
CA ILE A 167 -10.71 1.60 -5.23
C ILE A 167 -11.75 0.61 -4.68
N LEU A 168 -11.34 -0.31 -3.81
CA LEU A 168 -12.26 -1.27 -3.19
C LEU A 168 -13.32 -0.59 -2.34
N ILE A 169 -13.00 0.47 -1.59
CA ILE A 169 -14.00 1.28 -0.87
C ILE A 169 -14.99 1.89 -1.86
N ALA A 170 -14.52 2.49 -2.96
CA ALA A 170 -15.39 3.10 -3.95
C ALA A 170 -16.33 2.07 -4.61
N PHE A 171 -15.83 0.87 -4.95
CA PHE A 171 -16.65 -0.21 -5.47
C PHE A 171 -17.71 -0.69 -4.46
N ASN A 172 -17.31 -0.93 -3.21
CA ASN A 172 -18.28 -1.38 -2.20
C ASN A 172 -19.34 -0.31 -1.92
N LEU A 173 -19.01 0.98 -1.96
CA LEU A 173 -19.97 2.07 -1.86
C LEU A 173 -20.90 2.11 -3.08
N PHE A 174 -20.39 1.88 -4.28
CA PHE A 174 -21.17 1.83 -5.50
C PHE A 174 -22.23 0.71 -5.44
N TRP A 175 -21.80 -0.52 -5.10
CA TRP A 175 -22.72 -1.66 -4.97
C TRP A 175 -23.70 -1.48 -3.81
N LEU A 176 -23.28 -0.90 -2.68
CA LEU A 176 -24.19 -0.57 -1.58
C LEU A 176 -25.30 0.39 -2.02
N VAL A 177 -24.95 1.41 -2.81
CA VAL A 177 -25.95 2.37 -3.32
C VAL A 177 -26.88 1.70 -4.33
N GLU A 178 -26.38 0.84 -5.19
CA GLU A 178 -27.16 0.08 -6.16
C GLU A 178 -28.19 -0.82 -5.46
N ASP A 179 -27.79 -1.61 -4.47
CA ASP A 179 -28.70 -2.45 -3.68
C ASP A 179 -29.76 -1.63 -2.95
N LEU A 180 -29.37 -0.46 -2.39
CA LEU A 180 -30.33 0.44 -1.75
C LEU A 180 -31.35 1.02 -2.75
N ILE A 181 -30.89 1.41 -3.95
CA ILE A 181 -31.78 1.88 -5.01
C ILE A 181 -32.77 0.75 -5.41
N PHE A 182 -32.28 -0.47 -5.58
CA PHE A 182 -33.11 -1.63 -5.93
C PHE A 182 -34.21 -1.90 -4.89
N ILE A 183 -33.92 -1.74 -3.59
CA ILE A 183 -34.92 -1.92 -2.50
C ILE A 183 -36.06 -0.87 -2.58
N PHE A 184 -35.72 0.38 -2.93
CA PHE A 184 -36.67 1.50 -2.85
C PHE A 184 -37.32 1.89 -4.18
N THR A 185 -36.80 1.38 -5.30
CA THR A 185 -37.30 1.73 -6.64
C THR A 185 -37.34 0.53 -7.57
N PRO A 186 -38.30 0.46 -8.51
CA PRO A 186 -38.31 -0.58 -9.54
C PRO A 186 -37.30 -0.34 -10.66
N TRP A 187 -36.34 0.55 -10.46
CA TRP A 187 -35.36 0.92 -11.49
C TRP A 187 -34.16 -0.04 -11.41
N GLU A 188 -33.99 -0.84 -12.46
CA GLU A 188 -32.77 -1.63 -12.68
C GLU A 188 -31.67 -0.72 -13.21
N PHE A 189 -30.84 -0.20 -12.31
CA PHE A 189 -29.67 0.58 -12.68
C PHE A 189 -28.45 -0.35 -12.70
N TYR A 190 -28.29 -1.08 -13.79
CA TYR A 190 -27.23 -2.07 -13.93
C TYR A 190 -26.17 -1.61 -14.95
N LEU A 191 -24.91 -1.43 -14.52
CA LEU A 191 -23.78 -1.07 -15.36
C LEU A 191 -22.72 -2.18 -15.35
N PRO A 192 -23.03 -3.41 -15.81
CA PRO A 192 -22.11 -4.55 -15.77
C PRO A 192 -20.82 -4.29 -16.56
N GLN A 193 -20.90 -3.50 -17.64
CA GLN A 193 -19.76 -3.17 -18.48
C GLN A 193 -18.69 -2.41 -17.73
N ILE A 194 -19.06 -1.45 -16.89
CA ILE A 194 -18.12 -0.62 -16.12
C ILE A 194 -17.42 -1.49 -15.07
N SER A 195 -18.16 -2.36 -14.36
CA SER A 195 -17.58 -3.24 -13.35
C SER A 195 -16.60 -4.24 -13.95
N ALA A 196 -16.92 -4.86 -15.09
CA ALA A 196 -16.06 -5.79 -15.80
C ALA A 196 -14.72 -5.16 -16.20
N PHE A 197 -14.74 -3.99 -16.87
CA PHE A 197 -13.52 -3.29 -17.26
C PHE A 197 -12.69 -2.86 -16.07
N ALA A 198 -13.33 -2.36 -15.01
CA ALA A 198 -12.63 -1.93 -13.81
C ALA A 198 -11.99 -3.13 -13.07
N THR A 199 -12.64 -4.28 -13.04
CA THR A 199 -12.10 -5.53 -12.48
C THR A 199 -10.88 -5.99 -13.24
N ILE A 200 -10.91 -6.02 -14.57
CA ILE A 200 -9.76 -6.37 -15.41
C ILE A 200 -8.57 -5.48 -15.10
N ILE A 201 -8.76 -4.15 -15.17
CA ILE A 201 -7.70 -3.18 -14.90
C ILE A 201 -7.12 -3.39 -13.50
N THR A 202 -7.96 -3.62 -12.51
CA THR A 202 -7.55 -3.83 -11.12
C THR A 202 -6.71 -5.10 -10.97
N ILE A 203 -7.10 -6.22 -11.59
CA ILE A 203 -6.35 -7.50 -11.53
C ILE A 203 -4.97 -7.35 -12.15
N TYR A 204 -4.88 -6.77 -13.36
CA TYR A 204 -3.59 -6.55 -14.02
C TYR A 204 -2.70 -5.59 -13.23
N TRP A 205 -3.30 -4.57 -12.62
CA TRP A 205 -2.55 -3.64 -11.78
C TRP A 205 -2.04 -4.29 -10.49
N ILE A 206 -2.82 -5.13 -9.82
CA ILE A 206 -2.37 -5.93 -8.66
C ILE A 206 -1.16 -6.78 -9.07
N GLY A 207 -1.26 -7.53 -10.18
CA GLY A 207 -0.18 -8.36 -10.68
C GLY A 207 1.11 -7.56 -10.90
N PHE A 208 1.03 -6.46 -11.65
CA PHE A 208 2.18 -5.61 -11.96
C PHE A 208 2.78 -4.94 -10.72
N SER A 209 1.94 -4.46 -9.80
CA SER A 209 2.40 -3.69 -8.63
C SER A 209 3.00 -4.58 -7.56
N SER A 210 2.42 -5.76 -7.33
CA SER A 210 2.92 -6.70 -6.33
C SER A 210 4.27 -7.33 -6.72
N LEU A 211 4.52 -7.56 -8.04
CA LEU A 211 5.81 -8.05 -8.53
C LEU A 211 6.93 -7.03 -8.36
N LYS A 212 6.61 -5.74 -8.38
CA LYS A 212 7.59 -4.66 -8.16
C LYS A 212 7.85 -4.34 -6.70
N GLN A 213 7.02 -4.87 -5.77
CA GLN A 213 7.16 -4.56 -4.36
C GLN A 213 8.40 -5.25 -3.78
N PRO A 214 9.44 -4.50 -3.35
CA PRO A 214 10.59 -5.11 -2.70
C PRO A 214 10.21 -5.64 -1.32
N THR A 215 10.97 -6.63 -0.85
CA THR A 215 10.90 -7.08 0.54
C THR A 215 11.50 -5.99 1.43
N ILE A 216 10.69 -5.35 2.27
CA ILE A 216 11.11 -4.16 3.03
C ILE A 216 11.84 -4.54 4.30
N PHE A 217 11.43 -5.62 4.95
CA PHE A 217 12.01 -6.12 6.18
C PHE A 217 12.26 -7.64 6.07
N GLN A 218 13.53 -8.03 6.05
CA GLN A 218 13.96 -9.37 6.45
C GLN A 218 14.46 -9.26 7.89
N GLU A 219 13.69 -9.87 8.81
CA GLU A 219 14.17 -10.41 10.08
C GLU A 219 14.45 -9.49 11.29
N GLU A 220 14.03 -8.26 11.42
CA GLU A 220 13.96 -7.71 12.78
C GLU A 220 12.61 -7.02 13.03
N GLN A 221 11.88 -7.54 14.00
CA GLN A 221 10.69 -6.89 14.56
C GLN A 221 11.13 -5.53 15.08
N ILE A 222 10.75 -4.48 14.36
CA ILE A 222 10.87 -3.13 14.85
C ILE A 222 9.79 -2.98 15.91
N GLU A 223 10.12 -3.34 17.15
CA GLU A 223 9.34 -2.91 18.30
C GLU A 223 9.35 -1.39 18.29
N THR A 224 8.23 -0.80 18.01
CA THR A 224 7.95 0.62 18.21
C THR A 224 7.93 0.85 19.72
N GLU A 225 9.09 0.99 20.33
CA GLU A 225 9.17 1.60 21.64
C GLU A 225 8.65 3.03 21.52
N ILE A 226 7.66 3.36 22.32
CA ILE A 226 7.23 4.73 22.56
C ILE A 226 8.48 5.46 23.02
N ILE A 227 9.02 6.34 22.17
CA ILE A 227 10.16 7.19 22.52
C ILE A 227 9.63 8.13 23.61
N GLU A 228 9.91 7.80 24.89
CA GLU A 228 9.76 8.77 25.95
C GLU A 228 10.67 9.95 25.60
N GLU A 229 10.11 11.15 25.54
CA GLU A 229 10.85 12.42 25.33
C GLU A 229 11.78 12.68 26.52
N LYS A 230 12.88 11.95 26.61
CA LYS A 230 13.97 12.24 27.54
C LYS A 230 15.01 13.07 26.81
N GLU A 231 15.50 14.11 27.47
CA GLU A 231 16.65 14.88 26.97
C GLU A 231 17.85 13.95 26.73
N LEU A 232 18.68 14.33 25.77
CA LEU A 232 19.91 13.58 25.45
C LEU A 232 20.89 13.65 26.61
N THR A 233 21.47 12.54 26.94
CA THR A 233 22.61 12.47 27.87
C THR A 233 23.88 13.07 27.22
N LYS A 234 24.89 13.43 28.02
CA LYS A 234 26.17 13.94 27.49
C LYS A 234 26.80 12.99 26.46
N ILE A 235 26.78 11.68 26.71
CA ILE A 235 27.31 10.66 25.80
C ILE A 235 26.52 10.67 24.47
N GLU A 236 25.22 10.84 24.52
CA GLU A 236 24.37 10.86 23.32
C GLU A 236 24.56 12.14 22.50
N ILE A 237 24.85 13.26 23.16
CA ILE A 237 25.24 14.49 22.47
C ILE A 237 26.57 14.29 21.72
N GLU A 238 27.55 13.64 22.35
CA GLU A 238 28.82 13.29 21.67
C GLU A 238 28.60 12.37 20.47
N ILE A 239 27.73 11.36 20.61
CA ILE A 239 27.36 10.48 19.49
C ILE A 239 26.70 11.28 18.36
N PHE A 240 25.81 12.22 18.66
CA PHE A 240 25.20 13.07 17.66
C PHE A 240 26.21 13.96 16.93
N GLN A 241 27.20 14.49 17.65
CA GLN A 241 28.29 15.23 17.03
C GLN A 241 29.10 14.38 16.04
N ILE A 242 29.38 13.12 16.36
CA ILE A 242 30.01 12.15 15.45
C ILE A 242 29.14 11.92 14.22
N VAL A 243 27.82 11.77 14.37
CA VAL A 243 26.87 11.65 13.24
C VAL A 243 26.95 12.89 12.35
N GLU A 244 26.94 14.09 12.93
CA GLU A 244 27.05 15.34 12.15
C GLU A 244 28.38 15.47 11.42
N GLU A 245 29.48 15.05 12.05
CA GLU A 245 30.79 15.06 11.44
C GLU A 245 30.88 14.11 10.24
N SER A 246 30.32 12.88 10.36
CA SER A 246 30.27 11.94 9.25
C SER A 246 29.45 12.47 8.07
N MET A 247 28.38 13.23 8.34
CA MET A 247 27.62 13.89 7.26
C MET A 247 28.43 14.96 6.55
N LYS A 248 29.32 15.70 7.26
CA LYS A 248 30.12 16.79 6.69
C LYS A 248 31.39 16.28 5.99
N VAL A 249 32.08 15.31 6.59
CA VAL A 249 33.37 14.80 6.11
C VAL A 249 33.18 13.68 5.10
N ASP A 250 32.41 12.65 5.45
CA ASP A 250 32.21 11.46 4.60
C ASP A 250 31.11 11.65 3.55
N VAL A 251 30.35 12.74 3.67
CA VAL A 251 29.26 13.13 2.72
C VAL A 251 28.26 12.02 2.46
N LEU A 252 28.00 11.21 3.49
CA LEU A 252 27.16 10.00 3.40
C LEU A 252 25.76 10.26 2.81
N TYR A 253 25.21 11.47 3.00
CA TYR A 253 23.91 11.85 2.46
C TYR A 253 23.81 11.79 0.92
N LYS A 254 24.94 11.77 0.20
CA LYS A 254 24.96 11.61 -1.27
C LYS A 254 24.59 10.20 -1.74
N ASN A 255 24.71 9.20 -0.86
CA ASN A 255 24.23 7.86 -1.18
C ASN A 255 22.69 7.86 -1.23
N GLU A 256 22.13 7.68 -2.42
CA GLU A 256 20.68 7.69 -2.64
C GLU A 256 19.94 6.60 -1.84
N ASN A 257 20.59 5.49 -1.53
CA ASN A 257 20.05 4.34 -0.81
C ASN A 257 20.44 4.31 0.68
N LEU A 258 21.08 5.38 1.20
CA LEU A 258 21.49 5.44 2.60
C LEU A 258 20.34 5.09 3.53
N ASN A 259 20.59 4.17 4.43
CA ASN A 259 19.67 3.78 5.49
C ASN A 259 20.36 3.87 6.86
N LEU A 260 19.57 3.73 7.92
CA LEU A 260 20.07 3.85 9.29
C LEU A 260 21.03 2.71 9.66
N SER A 261 20.83 1.51 9.09
CA SER A 261 21.73 0.36 9.28
C SER A 261 23.12 0.64 8.73
N ASP A 262 23.20 1.21 7.52
CA ASP A 262 24.48 1.61 6.91
C ASP A 262 25.21 2.64 7.77
N LEU A 263 24.47 3.64 8.28
CA LEU A 263 25.04 4.65 9.18
C LEU A 263 25.50 4.02 10.50
N ALA A 264 24.73 3.10 11.07
CA ALA A 264 25.05 2.39 12.30
C ALA A 264 26.31 1.54 12.15
N LEU A 265 26.45 0.83 11.04
CA LEU A 265 27.66 0.08 10.70
C LEU A 265 28.88 1.00 10.53
N HIS A 266 28.73 2.10 9.78
CA HIS A 266 29.81 3.07 9.56
C HIS A 266 30.34 3.66 10.88
N LEU A 267 29.43 3.97 11.81
CA LEU A 267 29.77 4.56 13.11
C LEU A 267 30.04 3.52 14.21
N ASN A 268 29.88 2.24 13.94
CA ASN A 268 29.94 1.15 14.93
C ASN A 268 29.02 1.41 16.13
N LYS A 269 27.76 1.76 15.84
CA LYS A 269 26.72 2.08 16.83
C LYS A 269 25.47 1.23 16.59
N ASN A 270 24.60 1.17 17.60
CA ASN A 270 23.30 0.47 17.47
C ASN A 270 22.29 1.36 16.74
N GLU A 271 21.54 0.78 15.80
CA GLU A 271 20.51 1.47 14.99
C GLU A 271 19.44 2.14 15.84
N LYS A 272 18.87 1.43 16.83
CA LYS A 272 17.82 1.97 17.71
C LYS A 272 18.32 3.19 18.47
N THR A 273 19.56 3.14 18.96
CA THR A 273 20.21 4.26 19.64
C THR A 273 20.37 5.46 18.72
N LEU A 274 20.86 5.25 17.48
CA LEU A 274 21.02 6.32 16.51
C LEU A 274 19.68 6.93 16.10
N SER A 275 18.66 6.11 15.83
CA SER A 275 17.31 6.57 15.52
C SER A 275 16.78 7.50 16.63
N ARG A 276 16.88 7.06 17.87
CA ARG A 276 16.42 7.84 19.03
C ARG A 276 17.20 9.16 19.16
N ILE A 277 18.52 9.12 19.06
CA ILE A 277 19.37 10.31 19.19
C ILE A 277 19.04 11.34 18.10
N ILE A 278 18.94 10.91 16.81
CA ILE A 278 18.59 11.78 15.71
C ILE A 278 17.21 12.39 15.93
N ASN A 279 16.22 11.60 16.31
CA ASN A 279 14.86 12.07 16.51
C ASN A 279 14.77 13.13 17.64
N ILE A 280 15.46 12.91 18.76
CA ILE A 280 15.45 13.86 19.89
C ILE A 280 16.26 15.13 19.54
N ALA A 281 17.45 14.98 18.95
CA ALA A 281 18.34 16.09 18.62
C ALA A 281 17.73 17.03 17.58
N THR A 282 17.07 16.48 16.57
CA THR A 282 16.58 17.25 15.41
C THR A 282 15.08 17.53 15.45
N LYS A 283 14.33 16.86 16.35
CA LYS A 283 12.86 16.81 16.40
C LYS A 283 12.24 16.31 15.08
N ASP A 284 13.01 15.54 14.31
CA ASP A 284 12.63 15.01 13.02
C ASP A 284 13.16 13.57 12.87
N ASN A 285 12.64 12.80 11.90
CA ASN A 285 13.09 11.44 11.65
C ASN A 285 14.29 11.38 10.72
N PHE A 286 14.93 10.20 10.60
CA PHE A 286 16.10 9.96 9.77
C PHE A 286 15.90 10.40 8.30
N TYR A 287 14.74 10.12 7.70
CA TYR A 287 14.39 10.55 6.36
C TYR A 287 14.53 12.07 6.17
N HIS A 288 13.92 12.84 7.06
CA HIS A 288 13.97 14.30 6.98
C HIS A 288 15.34 14.86 7.33
N TYR A 289 16.02 14.25 8.32
CA TYR A 289 17.38 14.61 8.70
C TYR A 289 18.33 14.51 7.49
N ILE A 290 18.40 13.37 6.83
CA ILE A 290 19.27 13.19 5.66
C ILE A 290 18.87 14.11 4.51
N ASN A 291 17.57 14.22 4.21
CA ASN A 291 17.12 15.08 3.13
C ASN A 291 17.41 16.58 3.39
N SER A 292 17.49 17.02 4.65
CA SER A 292 17.89 18.39 4.98
C SER A 292 19.34 18.69 4.55
N TYR A 293 20.26 17.72 4.66
CA TYR A 293 21.62 17.83 4.15
C TYR A 293 21.64 17.89 2.62
N ARG A 294 20.87 17.04 1.96
CA ARG A 294 20.75 17.02 0.50
C ARG A 294 20.23 18.35 -0.06
N ILE A 295 19.21 18.96 0.59
CA ILE A 295 18.69 20.27 0.18
C ILE A 295 19.70 21.38 0.39
N ARG A 296 20.40 21.39 1.54
CA ARG A 296 21.47 22.38 1.79
C ARG A 296 22.56 22.29 0.72
N PHE A 297 23.02 21.10 0.40
CA PHE A 297 24.02 20.88 -0.63
C PHE A 297 23.52 21.26 -2.03
N PHE A 298 22.26 20.96 -2.35
CA PHE A 298 21.62 21.38 -3.60
C PHE A 298 21.64 22.91 -3.76
N LYS A 299 21.34 23.66 -2.72
CA LYS A 299 21.38 25.13 -2.73
C LYS A 299 22.80 25.65 -2.96
N GLN A 300 23.80 25.07 -2.30
CA GLN A 300 25.21 25.41 -2.53
C GLN A 300 25.61 25.21 -4.00
N LEU A 301 25.27 24.07 -4.60
CA LEU A 301 25.60 23.81 -6.00
C LEU A 301 24.90 24.78 -6.98
N LEU A 302 23.71 25.26 -6.64
CA LEU A 302 23.03 26.29 -7.43
C LEU A 302 23.74 27.66 -7.35
N GLU A 303 24.19 28.06 -6.17
CA GLU A 303 24.92 29.33 -5.93
C GLU A 303 26.27 29.33 -6.64
N GLU A 304 27.01 28.20 -6.58
CA GLU A 304 28.31 28.05 -7.21
C GLU A 304 28.27 28.03 -8.74
N LYS A 305 27.11 27.98 -9.38
CA LYS A 305 26.89 27.90 -10.84
C LYS A 305 27.72 26.82 -11.56
N GLN A 306 28.28 25.87 -10.85
CA GLN A 306 29.23 24.90 -11.40
C GLN A 306 28.58 23.90 -12.37
N LYS A 307 27.25 23.75 -12.37
CA LYS A 307 26.52 22.73 -13.15
C LYS A 307 25.32 23.29 -13.90
N ASN A 308 25.49 24.47 -14.53
CA ASN A 308 24.41 25.14 -15.29
C ASN A 308 23.82 24.32 -16.47
N HIS A 309 24.47 23.23 -16.86
CA HIS A 309 24.01 22.33 -17.91
C HIS A 309 23.02 21.25 -17.44
N LEU A 310 22.86 21.07 -16.13
CA LEU A 310 21.96 20.08 -15.57
C LEU A 310 20.55 20.64 -15.36
N THR A 311 19.54 19.77 -15.50
CA THR A 311 18.20 20.09 -15.02
C THR A 311 18.17 20.18 -13.50
N LEU A 312 17.18 20.86 -12.89
CA LEU A 312 17.06 20.89 -11.42
C LEU A 312 17.04 19.50 -10.79
N PHE A 313 16.37 18.55 -11.46
CA PHE A 313 16.35 17.18 -10.96
C PHE A 313 17.69 16.47 -11.17
N GLY A 314 18.38 16.69 -12.30
CA GLY A 314 19.73 16.18 -12.50
C GLY A 314 20.70 16.66 -11.41
N LEU A 315 20.58 17.95 -11.00
CA LEU A 315 21.35 18.48 -9.87
C LEU A 315 20.95 17.83 -8.54
N ALA A 316 19.66 17.59 -8.33
CA ALA A 316 19.17 16.90 -7.13
C ALA A 316 19.66 15.44 -7.04
N GLN A 317 19.83 14.76 -8.16
CA GLN A 317 20.42 13.41 -8.20
C GLN A 317 21.88 13.42 -7.72
N GLU A 318 22.67 14.42 -8.08
CA GLU A 318 24.04 14.62 -7.57
C GLU A 318 24.07 14.84 -6.03
N CYS A 319 22.95 15.31 -5.48
CA CYS A 319 22.78 15.49 -4.04
C CYS A 319 22.29 14.22 -3.32
N GLY A 320 22.05 13.12 -4.06
CA GLY A 320 21.58 11.85 -3.51
C GLY A 320 20.06 11.67 -3.52
N PHE A 321 19.28 12.49 -4.26
CA PHE A 321 17.87 12.25 -4.44
C PHE A 321 17.63 11.21 -5.54
N LYS A 322 16.92 10.13 -5.20
CA LYS A 322 16.61 9.06 -6.14
C LYS A 322 15.52 9.47 -7.13
N THR A 323 14.50 10.24 -6.69
CA THR A 323 13.40 10.64 -7.55
C THR A 323 13.03 12.12 -7.40
N LYS A 324 12.36 12.62 -8.45
CA LYS A 324 11.84 13.99 -8.49
C LYS A 324 10.81 14.25 -7.40
N SER A 325 9.95 13.27 -7.10
CA SER A 325 8.90 13.40 -6.07
C SER A 325 9.50 13.63 -4.68
N THR A 326 10.50 12.82 -4.28
CA THR A 326 11.19 12.97 -3.00
C THR A 326 11.90 14.32 -2.89
N PHE A 327 12.62 14.72 -3.96
CA PHE A 327 13.28 16.01 -3.99
C PHE A 327 12.29 17.17 -3.79
N TYR A 328 11.21 17.22 -4.57
CA TYR A 328 10.23 18.31 -4.46
C TYR A 328 9.51 18.35 -3.11
N THR A 329 9.21 17.19 -2.53
CA THR A 329 8.62 17.09 -1.19
C THR A 329 9.58 17.57 -0.11
N ALA A 330 10.85 17.14 -0.16
CA ALA A 330 11.87 17.56 0.80
C ALA A 330 12.18 19.07 0.68
N PHE A 331 12.26 19.57 -0.56
CA PHE A 331 12.52 20.99 -0.82
C PHE A 331 11.37 21.86 -0.29
N LYS A 332 10.12 21.49 -0.59
CA LYS A 332 8.94 22.22 -0.09
C LYS A 332 8.86 22.22 1.44
N LYS A 333 9.26 21.11 2.09
CA LYS A 333 9.32 21.07 3.57
C LYS A 333 10.42 21.97 4.13
N ALA A 334 11.55 22.11 3.43
CA ALA A 334 12.69 22.91 3.90
C ALA A 334 12.53 24.41 3.65
N GLU A 335 11.90 24.79 2.53
CA GLU A 335 11.89 26.17 2.02
C GLU A 335 10.46 26.76 1.86
N ASP A 336 9.41 26.00 2.25
CA ASP A 336 7.98 26.37 2.12
C ASP A 336 7.54 26.74 0.70
N CYS A 337 8.36 26.45 -0.31
CA CYS A 337 8.06 26.69 -1.72
C CYS A 337 8.66 25.60 -2.61
N THR A 338 8.25 25.56 -3.88
CA THR A 338 8.83 24.63 -4.85
C THR A 338 10.24 25.10 -5.31
N PRO A 339 11.11 24.19 -5.80
CA PRO A 339 12.43 24.58 -6.34
C PRO A 339 12.35 25.65 -7.43
N ASN A 340 11.32 25.61 -8.28
CA ASN A 340 11.14 26.60 -9.34
C ASN A 340 10.75 27.98 -8.79
N GLU A 341 9.85 28.04 -7.83
CA GLU A 341 9.46 29.29 -7.15
C GLU A 341 10.63 29.90 -6.41
N TRP A 342 11.43 29.08 -5.74
CA TRP A 342 12.64 29.51 -5.04
C TRP A 342 13.65 30.15 -6.00
N LEU A 343 13.89 29.53 -7.17
CA LEU A 343 14.79 30.09 -8.19
C LEU A 343 14.27 31.42 -8.78
N GLN A 344 12.95 31.57 -8.94
CA GLN A 344 12.38 32.82 -9.43
C GLN A 344 12.57 33.95 -8.41
N LYS A 345 12.38 33.68 -7.13
CA LYS A 345 12.61 34.66 -6.05
C LYS A 345 14.06 35.11 -6.00
N ASN A 346 15.03 34.17 -6.05
CA ASN A 346 16.46 34.47 -5.94
C ASN A 346 17.10 34.99 -7.25
N LYS A 347 16.39 35.01 -8.39
CA LYS A 347 16.83 35.68 -9.62
C LYS A 347 16.38 37.14 -9.67
N SER A 348 15.45 37.51 -8.81
CA SER A 348 14.88 38.88 -8.76
C SER A 348 15.59 39.76 -7.73
N GLU A 349 16.51 39.19 -6.94
CA GLU A 349 17.51 39.88 -6.11
C GLU A 349 18.88 39.91 -6.82
#